data_325e217ed5a717a04e8af2dd02abf01c
#
_entry.id   325e217ed5a717a04e8af2dd02abf01c
#
_cell.length_a   1.000
_cell.length_b   1.000
_cell.length_c   1.000
_cell.angle_alpha   90.00
_cell.angle_beta   90.00
_cell.angle_gamma   90.00
#
_symmetry.space_group_name_H-M   'P 1'
#
loop_
_entity.id
_entity.type
_entity.pdbx_description
1 polymer ?
#
loop_
_entity_poly.entity_id
_entity_poly.type
_entity_poly.pdbx_seq_one_letter_code
_entity_poly.pdbx_strand_id
1 'polypeptide(L)'
;MNKNQVEAHPLGFFLPPNTQLLMLGSFPAPQQRWSMNFYYPNIQNDMWRILGYLFYSDKEYFLEAPRKFSEEKCKAFCREIGLGIGDTGMEVIRQKGNASDKFLEIVTPIDLKKVLEQIPLCKAIVVTGQKAMDTLL
;
A
#
# COMPACT_ATOMS: atom_id res chain seq x y z
N MET A 1 -19.93 18.69 3.33
CA MET A 1 -19.08 17.60 2.81
C MET A 1 -19.94 16.44 2.33
N ASN A 2 -19.68 15.93 1.15
CA ASN A 2 -20.45 14.82 0.58
C ASN A 2 -19.89 13.49 1.08
N LYS A 3 -20.67 12.78 1.92
CA LYS A 3 -20.27 11.51 2.50
C LYS A 3 -20.19 10.38 1.46
N ASN A 4 -20.83 10.58 0.30
CA ASN A 4 -20.90 9.56 -0.74
C ASN A 4 -19.94 9.83 -1.89
N GLN A 5 -18.98 10.72 -1.67
CA GLN A 5 -18.00 11.04 -2.69
C GLN A 5 -17.05 9.87 -2.91
N VAL A 6 -16.91 9.46 -4.18
CA VAL A 6 -15.99 8.40 -4.58
C VAL A 6 -14.58 8.96 -4.68
N GLU A 7 -13.62 8.27 -4.05
CA GLU A 7 -12.20 8.58 -4.15
C GLU A 7 -11.52 7.56 -5.04
N ALA A 8 -10.79 8.03 -6.05
CA ALA A 8 -9.97 7.17 -6.89
C ALA A 8 -8.61 6.93 -6.21
N HIS A 9 -8.01 5.78 -6.46
CA HIS A 9 -6.70 5.46 -5.88
C HIS A 9 -5.65 6.45 -6.39
N PRO A 10 -4.94 7.15 -5.48
CA PRO A 10 -4.02 8.21 -5.91
C PRO A 10 -2.64 7.73 -6.34
N LEU A 11 -2.26 6.50 -6.02
CA LEU A 11 -0.92 5.98 -6.29
C LEU A 11 -0.87 4.93 -7.41
N GLY A 12 -2.00 4.26 -7.68
CA GLY A 12 -2.01 3.12 -8.61
C GLY A 12 -1.25 1.94 -8.03
N PHE A 13 -0.38 1.31 -8.83
CA PHE A 13 0.44 0.18 -8.39
C PHE A 13 1.90 0.51 -8.57
N PHE A 14 2.73 -0.05 -7.69
CA PHE A 14 4.17 0.00 -7.85
C PHE A 14 4.66 -1.42 -8.16
N LEU A 15 4.96 -1.69 -9.44
CA LEU A 15 5.23 -3.04 -9.93
C LEU A 15 6.59 -3.11 -10.63
N PRO A 16 7.70 -3.26 -9.89
CA PRO A 16 8.99 -3.48 -10.52
C PRO A 16 8.94 -4.71 -11.44
N PRO A 17 9.63 -4.70 -12.60
CA PRO A 17 9.57 -5.81 -13.55
C PRO A 17 9.99 -7.17 -12.97
N ASN A 18 10.87 -7.16 -11.96
CA ASN A 18 11.34 -8.36 -11.30
C ASN A 18 10.49 -8.77 -10.10
N THR A 19 9.27 -8.26 -9.97
CA THR A 19 8.41 -8.53 -8.81
C THR A 19 8.15 -10.01 -8.66
N GLN A 20 8.48 -10.56 -7.49
CA GLN A 20 8.21 -11.94 -7.12
C GLN A 20 7.17 -12.06 -6.03
N LEU A 21 6.96 -10.98 -5.27
CA LEU A 21 5.98 -10.93 -4.18
C LEU A 21 5.14 -9.67 -4.36
N LEU A 22 3.82 -9.83 -4.35
CA LEU A 22 2.89 -8.71 -4.43
C LEU A 22 2.23 -8.52 -3.07
N MET A 23 2.37 -7.32 -2.50
CA MET A 23 1.74 -6.97 -1.23
C MET A 23 0.54 -6.08 -1.49
N LEU A 24 -0.63 -6.49 -1.00
CA LEU A 24 -1.88 -5.78 -1.24
C LEU A 24 -2.52 -5.34 0.07
N GLY A 25 -2.77 -4.05 0.20
CA GLY A 25 -3.59 -3.48 1.26
C GLY A 25 -4.99 -3.19 0.73
N SER A 26 -5.76 -2.38 1.46
CA SER A 26 -7.11 -2.00 1.04
C SER A 26 -7.13 -0.67 0.29
N PHE A 27 -6.71 0.42 0.93
CA PHE A 27 -6.69 1.75 0.36
C PHE A 27 -5.86 2.66 1.28
N PRO A 28 -5.16 3.68 0.74
CA PRO A 28 -4.31 4.51 1.59
C PRO A 28 -5.10 5.41 2.53
N ALA A 29 -4.45 5.86 3.61
CA ALA A 29 -4.99 6.86 4.52
C ALA A 29 -5.24 8.18 3.79
N PRO A 30 -6.06 9.09 4.35
CA PRO A 30 -6.22 10.42 3.77
C PRO A 30 -4.88 11.12 3.60
N GLN A 31 -4.71 11.84 2.49
CA GLN A 31 -3.43 12.43 2.11
C GLN A 31 -2.83 13.37 3.16
N GLN A 32 -3.65 14.03 3.97
CA GLN A 32 -3.13 14.89 5.03
C GLN A 32 -2.34 14.13 6.09
N ARG A 33 -2.43 12.80 6.12
CA ARG A 33 -1.66 11.96 7.05
C ARG A 33 -0.39 11.37 6.44
N TRP A 34 -0.10 11.68 5.18
CA TRP A 34 1.05 11.10 4.49
C TRP A 34 2.34 11.84 4.87
N SER A 35 3.38 11.09 5.19
CA SER A 35 4.71 11.64 5.38
C SER A 35 5.55 11.55 4.10
N MET A 36 5.07 10.83 3.08
CA MET A 36 5.72 10.69 1.78
C MET A 36 4.66 10.38 0.73
N ASN A 37 5.02 10.43 -0.54
CA ASN A 37 4.09 10.13 -1.63
C ASN A 37 4.29 8.69 -2.13
N PHE A 38 4.05 7.72 -1.23
CA PHE A 38 4.19 6.32 -1.55
C PHE A 38 3.31 5.50 -0.60
N TYR A 39 3.34 4.16 -0.71
CA TYR A 39 2.52 3.26 0.10
C TYR A 39 2.93 3.25 1.56
N TYR A 40 1.94 3.06 2.44
CA TYR A 40 2.10 3.08 3.90
C TYR A 40 2.79 4.36 4.38
N PRO A 41 2.25 5.53 3.96
CA PRO A 41 2.93 6.81 4.18
C PRO A 41 2.71 7.42 5.55
N ASN A 42 1.70 6.96 6.29
CA ASN A 42 1.41 7.49 7.62
C ASN A 42 2.52 7.07 8.58
N ILE A 43 3.13 8.04 9.26
CA ILE A 43 4.24 7.77 10.16
C ILE A 43 3.85 6.86 11.33
N GLN A 44 2.57 6.75 11.62
CA GLN A 44 2.08 5.86 12.67
C GLN A 44 1.89 4.41 12.18
N ASN A 45 1.99 4.16 10.88
CA ASN A 45 1.91 2.82 10.32
C ASN A 45 3.27 2.13 10.45
N ASP A 46 3.27 0.91 10.94
CA ASP A 46 4.50 0.19 11.25
C ASP A 46 5.09 -0.63 10.10
N MET A 47 4.45 -0.65 8.93
CA MET A 47 4.91 -1.51 7.84
C MET A 47 6.39 -1.32 7.51
N TRP A 48 6.82 -0.07 7.29
CA TRP A 48 8.21 0.20 6.94
C TRP A 48 9.16 -0.06 8.10
N ARG A 49 8.70 0.10 9.35
CA ARG A 49 9.51 -0.26 10.53
C ARG A 49 9.70 -1.77 10.62
N ILE A 50 8.66 -2.54 10.33
CA ILE A 50 8.73 -4.01 10.32
C ILE A 50 9.71 -4.47 9.24
N LEU A 51 9.58 -3.95 8.02
CA LEU A 51 10.47 -4.30 6.93
C LEU A 51 11.92 -3.88 7.19
N GLY A 52 12.11 -2.70 7.78
CA GLY A 52 13.44 -2.23 8.17
C GLY A 52 14.08 -3.17 9.19
N TYR A 53 13.30 -3.57 10.19
CA TYR A 53 13.80 -4.50 11.20
C TYR A 53 14.16 -5.86 10.59
N LEU A 54 13.28 -6.41 9.74
CA LEU A 54 13.49 -7.75 9.16
C LEU A 54 14.68 -7.81 8.20
N PHE A 55 14.87 -6.79 7.38
CA PHE A 55 15.87 -6.82 6.31
C PHE A 55 17.18 -6.12 6.68
N TYR A 56 17.15 -5.16 7.62
CA TYR A 56 18.32 -4.36 7.95
C TYR A 56 18.63 -4.33 9.44
N SER A 57 17.83 -5.03 10.26
CA SER A 57 17.93 -4.98 11.73
C SER A 57 17.84 -3.56 12.28
N ASP A 58 17.04 -2.72 11.62
CA ASP A 58 16.95 -1.31 11.93
C ASP A 58 15.53 -0.80 11.64
N LYS A 59 14.75 -0.57 12.69
CA LYS A 59 13.38 -0.07 12.56
C LYS A 59 13.30 1.31 11.91
N GLU A 60 14.39 2.05 11.95
CA GLU A 60 14.44 3.41 11.43
C GLU A 60 15.08 3.51 10.04
N TYR A 61 15.40 2.36 9.45
CA TYR A 61 16.10 2.33 8.16
C TYR A 61 15.42 3.19 7.09
N PHE A 62 14.08 3.14 7.01
CA PHE A 62 13.33 3.85 5.98
C PHE A 62 12.96 5.28 6.34
N LEU A 63 13.34 5.75 7.52
CA LEU A 63 13.11 7.15 7.92
C LEU A 63 14.20 8.04 7.35
N GLU A 64 13.81 9.20 6.81
CA GLU A 64 14.78 10.24 6.45
C GLU A 64 14.79 11.37 7.47
N ALA A 65 13.77 11.44 8.33
CA ALA A 65 13.63 12.38 9.41
C ALA A 65 12.78 11.73 10.49
N PRO A 66 12.73 12.24 11.74
CA PRO A 66 12.01 11.57 12.82
C PRO A 66 10.55 11.28 12.54
N ARG A 67 9.91 12.07 11.67
CA ARG A 67 8.49 11.89 11.37
C ARG A 67 8.22 11.79 9.88
N LYS A 68 9.21 11.31 9.12
CA LYS A 68 9.06 11.22 7.67
C LYS A 68 9.77 10.00 7.13
N PHE A 69 9.04 9.15 6.39
CA PHE A 69 9.66 8.05 5.66
C PHE A 69 10.32 8.56 4.38
N SER A 70 11.35 7.86 3.94
CA SER A 70 12.04 8.16 2.68
C SER A 70 11.38 7.40 1.54
N GLU A 71 10.69 8.13 0.69
CA GLU A 71 10.08 7.55 -0.51
C GLU A 71 11.12 6.85 -1.37
N GLU A 72 12.29 7.46 -1.52
CA GLU A 72 13.36 6.93 -2.34
C GLU A 72 13.90 5.61 -1.81
N LYS A 73 14.14 5.52 -0.50
CA LYS A 73 14.61 4.27 0.12
C LYS A 73 13.57 3.16 0.02
N CYS A 74 12.30 3.49 0.22
CA CYS A 74 11.22 2.51 0.11
C CYS A 74 11.13 1.94 -1.30
N LYS A 75 11.17 2.80 -2.30
CA LYS A 75 11.12 2.36 -3.70
C LYS A 75 12.35 1.54 -4.10
N ALA A 76 13.54 1.97 -3.66
CA ALA A 76 14.77 1.24 -3.94
C ALA A 76 14.74 -0.16 -3.35
N PHE A 77 14.26 -0.28 -2.11
CA PHE A 77 14.09 -1.57 -1.45
C PHE A 77 13.17 -2.48 -2.26
N CYS A 78 12.01 -1.96 -2.69
CA CYS A 78 11.06 -2.74 -3.48
C CYS A 78 11.68 -3.26 -4.77
N ARG A 79 12.44 -2.41 -5.46
CA ARG A 79 13.13 -2.81 -6.69
C ARG A 79 14.20 -3.86 -6.44
N GLU A 80 14.91 -3.73 -5.34
CA GLU A 80 16.01 -4.64 -5.00
C GLU A 80 15.50 -6.03 -4.67
N ILE A 81 14.45 -6.15 -3.85
CA ILE A 81 13.97 -7.46 -3.42
C ILE A 81 12.86 -8.05 -4.30
N GLY A 82 12.37 -7.31 -5.28
CA GLY A 82 11.27 -7.78 -6.12
C GLY A 82 9.92 -7.73 -5.44
N LEU A 83 9.64 -6.64 -4.72
CA LEU A 83 8.37 -6.42 -4.03
C LEU A 83 7.49 -5.45 -4.82
N GLY A 84 6.33 -5.92 -5.27
CA GLY A 84 5.29 -5.05 -5.81
C GLY A 84 4.33 -4.67 -4.72
N ILE A 85 3.76 -3.47 -4.81
CA ILE A 85 2.79 -3.00 -3.82
C ILE A 85 1.58 -2.39 -4.52
N GLY A 86 0.41 -2.70 -3.99
CA GLY A 86 -0.83 -2.11 -4.44
C GLY A 86 -1.90 -2.23 -3.38
N ASP A 87 -3.12 -1.88 -3.76
CA ASP A 87 -4.27 -2.02 -2.88
C ASP A 87 -5.40 -2.71 -3.63
N THR A 88 -6.32 -3.33 -2.88
CA THR A 88 -7.46 -4.01 -3.46
C THR A 88 -8.59 -3.07 -3.85
N GLY A 89 -8.62 -1.85 -3.29
CA GLY A 89 -9.60 -0.84 -3.65
C GLY A 89 -9.05 0.13 -4.68
N MET A 90 -9.72 0.26 -5.81
CA MET A 90 -9.37 1.22 -6.86
C MET A 90 -10.18 2.49 -6.73
N GLU A 91 -11.45 2.35 -6.35
CA GLU A 91 -12.33 3.46 -6.02
C GLU A 91 -13.08 3.10 -4.75
N VAL A 92 -13.19 4.04 -3.82
CA VAL A 92 -13.78 3.79 -2.51
C VAL A 92 -14.65 4.97 -2.08
N ILE A 93 -15.52 4.70 -1.11
CA ILE A 93 -16.23 5.74 -0.36
C ILE A 93 -15.77 5.63 1.09
N ARG A 94 -15.31 6.74 1.63
CA ARG A 94 -14.80 6.82 2.99
C ARG A 94 -15.87 7.41 3.89
N GLN A 95 -16.56 6.55 4.62
CA GLN A 95 -17.77 6.96 5.35
C GLN A 95 -17.49 7.85 6.56
N LYS A 96 -16.31 7.71 7.18
CA LYS A 96 -15.96 8.46 8.39
C LYS A 96 -14.79 9.42 8.18
N GLY A 97 -14.31 9.55 6.94
CA GLY A 97 -13.21 10.47 6.64
C GLY A 97 -11.90 10.12 7.32
N ASN A 98 -11.69 8.87 7.72
CA ASN A 98 -10.48 8.45 8.40
C ASN A 98 -9.85 7.24 7.70
N ALA A 99 -8.74 6.73 8.26
CA ALA A 99 -7.98 5.65 7.66
C ALA A 99 -8.48 4.25 8.01
N SER A 100 -9.53 4.15 8.83
CA SER A 100 -10.01 2.84 9.29
C SER A 100 -10.71 2.08 8.17
N ASP A 101 -10.28 0.84 7.91
CA ASP A 101 -10.93 -0.05 6.95
C ASP A 101 -12.38 -0.34 7.30
N LYS A 102 -12.73 -0.25 8.58
CA LYS A 102 -14.09 -0.47 9.06
C LYS A 102 -15.11 0.45 8.40
N PHE A 103 -14.69 1.67 8.05
CA PHE A 103 -15.56 2.69 7.46
C PHE A 103 -15.28 2.92 5.98
N LEU A 104 -14.61 1.99 5.34
CA LEU A 104 -14.22 2.07 3.94
C LEU A 104 -15.11 1.16 3.11
N GLU A 105 -15.77 1.74 2.10
CA GLU A 105 -16.56 0.97 1.16
C GLU A 105 -15.81 0.88 -0.17
N ILE A 106 -15.52 -0.33 -0.62
CA ILE A 106 -14.85 -0.57 -1.90
C ILE A 106 -15.91 -0.51 -3.01
N VAL A 107 -15.81 0.49 -3.85
CA VAL A 107 -16.73 0.66 -4.99
C VAL A 107 -16.22 -0.10 -6.21
N THR A 108 -14.93 0.04 -6.51
CA THR A 108 -14.29 -0.63 -7.64
C THR A 108 -13.09 -1.41 -7.10
N PRO A 109 -13.14 -2.75 -7.13
CA PRO A 109 -12.02 -3.56 -6.66
C PRO A 109 -10.94 -3.70 -7.72
N ILE A 110 -9.79 -4.20 -7.29
CA ILE A 110 -8.66 -4.51 -8.15
C ILE A 110 -9.04 -5.50 -9.25
N ASP A 111 -8.47 -5.30 -10.44
CA ASP A 111 -8.46 -6.32 -11.50
C ASP A 111 -7.15 -7.10 -11.35
N LEU A 112 -7.18 -8.12 -10.49
CA LEU A 112 -5.97 -8.86 -10.13
C LEU A 112 -5.31 -9.53 -11.34
N LYS A 113 -6.11 -10.05 -12.26
CA LYS A 113 -5.58 -10.71 -13.46
C LYS A 113 -4.69 -9.76 -14.27
N LYS A 114 -5.17 -8.54 -14.50
CA LYS A 114 -4.39 -7.53 -15.23
C LYS A 114 -3.10 -7.16 -14.51
N VAL A 115 -3.17 -7.05 -13.18
CA VAL A 115 -1.99 -6.74 -12.39
C VAL A 115 -0.96 -7.86 -12.51
N LEU A 116 -1.38 -9.11 -12.37
CA LEU A 116 -0.47 -10.25 -12.45
C LEU A 116 0.14 -10.43 -13.85
N GLU A 117 -0.56 -10.02 -14.90
CA GLU A 117 -0.02 -10.05 -16.26
C GLU A 117 1.20 -9.15 -16.41
N GLN A 118 1.28 -8.06 -15.60
CA GLN A 118 2.40 -7.13 -15.64
C GLN A 118 3.61 -7.62 -14.87
N ILE A 119 3.45 -8.62 -14.00
CA ILE A 119 4.51 -9.16 -13.17
C ILE A 119 4.56 -10.69 -13.28
N PRO A 120 4.99 -11.21 -14.44
CA PRO A 120 4.94 -12.67 -14.70
C PRO A 120 5.82 -13.50 -13.77
N LEU A 121 6.77 -12.88 -13.07
CA LEU A 121 7.64 -13.60 -12.11
C LEU A 121 7.03 -13.68 -10.71
N CYS A 122 5.85 -13.10 -10.50
CA CYS A 122 5.20 -13.08 -9.19
C CYS A 122 4.82 -14.50 -8.75
N LYS A 123 5.28 -14.88 -7.55
CA LYS A 123 5.10 -16.23 -6.99
C LYS A 123 4.14 -16.27 -5.82
N ALA A 124 3.89 -15.11 -5.18
CA ALA A 124 3.08 -15.08 -3.97
C ALA A 124 2.44 -13.70 -3.80
N ILE A 125 1.32 -13.69 -3.09
CA ILE A 125 0.60 -12.47 -2.73
C ILE A 125 0.47 -12.43 -1.22
N VAL A 126 0.86 -11.30 -0.62
CA VAL A 126 0.66 -11.02 0.80
C VAL A 126 -0.45 -10.00 0.93
N VAL A 127 -1.42 -10.29 1.77
CA VAL A 127 -2.56 -9.41 1.99
C VAL A 127 -2.45 -8.80 3.39
N THR A 128 -2.51 -7.49 3.48
CA THR A 128 -2.32 -6.79 4.76
C THR A 128 -3.67 -6.31 5.29
N GLY A 129 -4.36 -7.16 6.04
CA GLY A 129 -5.59 -6.82 6.71
C GLY A 129 -6.81 -7.55 6.15
N GLN A 130 -7.86 -7.58 6.96
CA GLN A 130 -9.07 -8.34 6.66
C GLN A 130 -9.86 -7.74 5.50
N LYS A 131 -9.95 -6.41 5.42
CA LYS A 131 -10.69 -5.76 4.33
C LYS A 131 -10.08 -6.11 2.97
N ALA A 132 -8.75 -6.11 2.88
CA ALA A 132 -8.06 -6.48 1.66
C ALA A 132 -8.32 -7.93 1.29
N MET A 133 -8.28 -8.83 2.26
CA MET A 133 -8.57 -10.24 2.04
C MET A 133 -9.99 -10.46 1.55
N ASP A 134 -10.97 -9.83 2.20
CA ASP A 134 -12.37 -9.96 1.83
C ASP A 134 -12.64 -9.43 0.41
N THR A 135 -11.98 -8.33 0.06
CA THR A 135 -12.14 -7.75 -1.28
C THR A 135 -11.54 -8.64 -2.37
N LEU A 136 -10.40 -9.29 -2.06
CA LEU A 136 -9.72 -10.14 -3.01
C LEU A 136 -10.48 -11.45 -3.28
N LEU A 137 -11.14 -11.97 -2.27
CA LEU A 137 -11.91 -13.20 -2.37
C LEU A 137 -13.35 -12.95 -2.84
#